data_bba3ead0b20ddbdfe954036acc9c25b8
#
_entry.id   bba3ead0b20ddbdfe954036acc9c25b8
#
_cell.length_a   1.000
_cell.length_b   1.000
_cell.length_c   1.000
_cell.angle_alpha   90.00
_cell.angle_beta   90.00
_cell.angle_gamma   90.00
#
_symmetry.space_group_name_H-M   'P 1'
#
loop_
_entity.id
_entity.type
_entity.pdbx_description
1 polymer ?
#
loop_
_entity_poly.entity_id
_entity_poly.type
_entity_poly.pdbx_seq_one_letter_code
_entity_poly.pdbx_strand_id
1 'polypeptide(L)'
;MTDITTPFPATPHKLGLYPVVDSVEWIARLLDAGVTTLQLRIKDLPDEQVEDDIAAAIALGKRYNARLFINDYWQLAIKHGAYGVHLGQEDLDTTDLAAIHRAGLRLGVSTHDDNELARAIAVKPSYIALGHIFPTQTKDMPSAPQGLVELKRHVAGLNDYPTVAIGGISIDRVAAVLDCGVGSVAVVSAITQAADWRAATAQLLQLIEGKE
;
A
#
# COMPACT_ATOMS: atom_id res chain seq x y z
N MET A 1 10.87 23.10 -2.47
CA MET A 1 9.57 22.42 -2.28
C MET A 1 8.76 22.62 -3.55
N THR A 2 8.50 21.56 -4.29
CA THR A 2 7.68 21.67 -5.50
C THR A 2 6.23 21.76 -5.06
N ASP A 3 5.59 22.88 -5.36
CA ASP A 3 4.18 23.09 -5.02
C ASP A 3 3.34 22.23 -5.97
N ILE A 4 2.83 21.11 -5.46
CA ILE A 4 1.93 20.25 -6.22
C ILE A 4 0.54 20.85 -6.12
N THR A 5 0.15 21.61 -7.14
CA THR A 5 -1.13 22.31 -7.18
C THR A 5 -2.28 21.39 -7.54
N THR A 6 -2.01 20.26 -8.21
CA THR A 6 -3.01 19.27 -8.62
C THR A 6 -2.81 17.94 -7.89
N PRO A 7 -3.90 17.24 -7.54
CA PRO A 7 -3.80 15.92 -6.92
C PRO A 7 -3.11 14.90 -7.82
N PHE A 8 -2.50 13.89 -7.21
CA PHE A 8 -2.05 12.70 -7.93
C PHE A 8 -3.25 11.97 -8.54
N PRO A 9 -3.05 11.16 -9.58
CA PRO A 9 -4.15 10.44 -10.22
C PRO A 9 -4.95 9.62 -9.21
N ALA A 10 -6.24 9.54 -9.40
CA ALA A 10 -7.15 8.86 -8.49
C ALA A 10 -7.00 7.34 -8.55
N THR A 11 -7.25 6.69 -7.42
CA THR A 11 -7.53 5.26 -7.32
C THR A 11 -9.01 5.06 -7.03
N PRO A 12 -9.54 3.83 -7.16
CA PRO A 12 -10.84 3.53 -6.56
C PRO A 12 -10.83 3.86 -5.07
N HIS A 13 -11.96 4.33 -4.55
CA HIS A 13 -12.05 4.70 -3.13
C HIS A 13 -11.83 3.50 -2.21
N LYS A 14 -12.29 2.32 -2.63
CA LYS A 14 -12.07 1.05 -1.95
C LYS A 14 -11.07 0.21 -2.73
N LEU A 15 -9.83 0.12 -2.24
CA LEU A 15 -8.80 -0.70 -2.85
C LEU A 15 -8.92 -2.19 -2.47
N GLY A 16 -9.68 -2.50 -1.42
CA GLY A 16 -9.92 -3.88 -1.00
C GLY A 16 -8.74 -4.52 -0.28
N LEU A 17 -8.51 -5.79 -0.54
CA LEU A 17 -7.34 -6.51 -0.01
C LEU A 17 -6.06 -5.97 -0.66
N TYR A 18 -5.09 -5.63 0.17
CA TYR A 18 -3.83 -5.01 -0.26
C TYR A 18 -2.63 -5.76 0.33
N PRO A 19 -2.22 -6.89 -0.25
CA PRO A 19 -1.01 -7.58 0.20
C PRO A 19 0.26 -6.78 -0.11
N VAL A 20 1.21 -6.81 0.83
CA VAL A 20 2.56 -6.26 0.66
C VAL A 20 3.53 -7.43 0.70
N VAL A 21 4.27 -7.63 -0.39
CA VAL A 21 5.16 -8.79 -0.56
C VAL A 21 6.51 -8.37 -1.13
N ASP A 22 7.50 -9.24 -1.02
CA ASP A 22 8.90 -8.92 -1.28
C ASP A 22 9.50 -9.62 -2.50
N SER A 23 8.70 -10.32 -3.31
CA SER A 23 9.21 -11.03 -4.48
C SER A 23 8.23 -11.07 -5.64
N VAL A 24 8.77 -11.21 -6.85
CA VAL A 24 7.99 -11.39 -8.07
C VAL A 24 7.15 -12.66 -8.00
N GLU A 25 7.70 -13.71 -7.39
CA GLU A 25 6.99 -14.98 -7.21
C GLU A 25 5.69 -14.77 -6.41
N TRP A 26 5.75 -14.02 -5.33
CA TRP A 26 4.55 -13.66 -4.55
C TRP A 26 3.56 -12.81 -5.35
N ILE A 27 4.05 -11.86 -6.14
CA ILE A 27 3.20 -11.05 -7.01
C ILE A 27 2.42 -11.95 -7.97
N ALA A 28 3.12 -12.87 -8.65
CA ALA A 28 2.49 -13.80 -9.60
C ALA A 28 1.43 -14.69 -8.93
N ARG A 29 1.75 -15.25 -7.77
CA ARG A 29 0.82 -16.10 -6.99
C ARG A 29 -0.45 -15.36 -6.61
N LEU A 30 -0.31 -14.14 -6.09
CA LEU A 30 -1.44 -13.34 -5.62
C LEU A 30 -2.33 -12.87 -6.76
N LEU A 31 -1.76 -12.47 -7.88
CA LEU A 31 -2.52 -12.10 -9.08
C LEU A 31 -3.31 -13.30 -9.60
N ASP A 32 -2.69 -14.48 -9.64
CA ASP A 32 -3.37 -15.73 -10.04
C ASP A 32 -4.52 -16.10 -9.08
N ALA A 33 -4.39 -15.73 -7.81
CA ALA A 33 -5.42 -15.96 -6.79
C ALA A 33 -6.55 -14.90 -6.79
N GLY A 34 -6.49 -13.89 -7.67
CA GLY A 34 -7.56 -12.91 -7.80
C GLY A 34 -7.32 -11.59 -7.08
N VAL A 35 -6.15 -11.36 -6.53
CA VAL A 35 -5.80 -10.07 -5.90
C VAL A 35 -5.68 -9.00 -6.97
N THR A 36 -6.26 -7.82 -6.72
CA THR A 36 -6.28 -6.72 -7.69
C THR A 36 -5.47 -5.51 -7.26
N THR A 37 -5.11 -5.39 -5.99
CA THR A 37 -4.25 -4.33 -5.45
C THR A 37 -3.16 -4.96 -4.59
N LEU A 38 -1.90 -4.63 -4.87
CA LEU A 38 -0.78 -5.19 -4.12
C LEU A 38 0.45 -4.28 -4.23
N GLN A 39 1.45 -4.55 -3.37
CA GLN A 39 2.68 -3.77 -3.34
C GLN A 39 3.89 -4.69 -3.35
N LEU A 40 4.86 -4.36 -4.19
CA LEU A 40 6.20 -4.96 -4.14
C LEU A 40 7.08 -4.10 -3.23
N ARG A 41 7.52 -4.68 -2.12
CA ARG A 41 8.39 -4.01 -1.14
C ARG A 41 9.69 -4.77 -0.98
N ILE A 42 10.71 -4.32 -1.70
CA ILE A 42 12.09 -4.79 -1.56
C ILE A 42 12.87 -3.65 -0.89
N LYS A 43 13.59 -3.96 0.19
CA LYS A 43 14.28 -2.93 0.98
C LYS A 43 15.80 -3.02 0.85
N ASP A 44 16.41 -1.84 0.85
CA ASP A 44 17.85 -1.62 1.11
C ASP A 44 18.78 -2.31 0.12
N LEU A 45 18.34 -2.50 -1.12
CA LEU A 45 19.18 -2.99 -2.21
C LEU A 45 19.42 -1.89 -3.24
N PRO A 46 20.59 -1.89 -3.90
CA PRO A 46 20.84 -0.95 -5.00
C PRO A 46 19.90 -1.18 -6.17
N ASP A 47 19.60 -0.13 -6.93
CA ASP A 47 18.71 -0.18 -8.09
C ASP A 47 19.09 -1.30 -9.07
N GLU A 48 20.37 -1.50 -9.32
CA GLU A 48 20.86 -2.50 -10.26
C GLU A 48 20.49 -3.94 -9.86
N GLN A 49 20.30 -4.20 -8.57
CA GLN A 49 19.94 -5.52 -8.06
C GLN A 49 18.43 -5.78 -8.10
N VAL A 50 17.61 -4.75 -8.14
CA VAL A 50 16.15 -4.89 -8.04
C VAL A 50 15.43 -4.55 -9.33
N GLU A 51 16.08 -3.93 -10.31
CA GLU A 51 15.43 -3.41 -11.51
C GLU A 51 14.70 -4.50 -12.30
N ASP A 52 15.33 -5.66 -12.50
CA ASP A 52 14.71 -6.77 -13.25
C ASP A 52 13.45 -7.27 -12.54
N ASP A 53 13.50 -7.39 -11.22
CA ASP A 53 12.35 -7.81 -10.42
C ASP A 53 11.23 -6.78 -10.47
N ILE A 54 11.55 -5.50 -10.37
CA ILE A 54 10.57 -4.42 -10.45
C ILE A 54 9.93 -4.41 -11.85
N ALA A 55 10.73 -4.51 -12.90
CA ALA A 55 10.21 -4.55 -14.28
C ALA A 55 9.30 -5.76 -14.50
N ALA A 56 9.69 -6.94 -14.00
CA ALA A 56 8.89 -8.15 -14.11
C ALA A 56 7.57 -8.03 -13.34
N ALA A 57 7.59 -7.48 -12.14
CA ALA A 57 6.39 -7.25 -11.33
C ALA A 57 5.43 -6.28 -12.03
N ILE A 58 5.95 -5.19 -12.57
CA ILE A 58 5.15 -4.20 -13.31
C ILE A 58 4.48 -4.85 -14.53
N ALA A 59 5.23 -5.66 -15.29
CA ALA A 59 4.68 -6.38 -16.44
C ALA A 59 3.54 -7.32 -16.03
N LEU A 60 3.71 -8.06 -14.94
CA LEU A 60 2.65 -8.91 -14.37
C LEU A 60 1.42 -8.08 -13.96
N GLY A 61 1.63 -6.96 -13.29
CA GLY A 61 0.53 -6.07 -12.90
C GLY A 61 -0.28 -5.61 -14.10
N LYS A 62 0.37 -5.21 -15.19
CA LYS A 62 -0.29 -4.80 -16.43
C LYS A 62 -1.06 -5.95 -17.08
N ARG A 63 -0.44 -7.14 -17.10
CA ARG A 63 -1.06 -8.33 -17.70
C ARG A 63 -2.38 -8.71 -17.01
N TYR A 64 -2.45 -8.56 -15.69
CA TYR A 64 -3.65 -8.86 -14.90
C TYR A 64 -4.55 -7.63 -14.70
N ASN A 65 -4.19 -6.48 -15.27
CA ASN A 65 -4.88 -5.20 -15.05
C ASN A 65 -5.01 -4.88 -13.55
N ALA A 66 -3.94 -5.12 -12.80
CA ALA A 66 -3.87 -4.93 -11.36
C ALA A 66 -3.29 -3.57 -10.99
N ARG A 67 -3.62 -3.12 -9.79
CA ARG A 67 -3.06 -1.92 -9.19
C ARG A 67 -1.83 -2.30 -8.37
N LEU A 68 -0.67 -2.34 -9.02
CA LEU A 68 0.60 -2.69 -8.40
C LEU A 68 1.38 -1.42 -8.04
N PHE A 69 1.65 -1.26 -6.76
CA PHE A 69 2.48 -0.17 -6.24
C PHE A 69 3.89 -0.66 -5.98
N ILE A 70 4.88 0.15 -6.37
CA ILE A 70 6.29 -0.11 -6.08
C ILE A 70 6.69 0.72 -4.86
N ASN A 71 7.20 0.06 -3.82
CA ASN A 71 7.66 0.74 -2.61
C ASN A 71 9.05 1.34 -2.83
N ASP A 72 9.23 2.62 -2.57
CA ASP A 72 10.45 3.43 -2.58
C ASP A 72 11.08 3.68 -3.97
N TYR A 73 11.32 2.69 -4.78
CA TYR A 73 12.07 2.79 -6.05
C TYR A 73 11.30 3.56 -7.13
N TRP A 74 11.03 4.84 -6.87
CA TRP A 74 10.17 5.66 -7.73
C TRP A 74 10.74 5.90 -9.12
N GLN A 75 12.08 6.04 -9.23
CA GLN A 75 12.72 6.23 -10.54
C GLN A 75 12.54 5.01 -11.44
N LEU A 76 12.72 3.81 -10.90
CA LEU A 76 12.47 2.57 -11.64
C LEU A 76 10.98 2.38 -11.93
N ALA A 77 10.11 2.77 -11.02
CA ALA A 77 8.66 2.74 -11.24
C ALA A 77 8.26 3.63 -12.42
N ILE A 78 8.84 4.83 -12.53
CA ILE A 78 8.63 5.73 -13.67
C ILE A 78 9.17 5.10 -14.96
N LYS A 79 10.43 4.63 -14.92
CA LYS A 79 11.10 4.04 -16.08
C LYS A 79 10.32 2.90 -16.70
N HIS A 80 9.74 2.03 -15.89
CA HIS A 80 9.03 0.84 -16.34
C HIS A 80 7.50 1.00 -16.38
N GLY A 81 6.99 2.18 -16.06
CA GLY A 81 5.57 2.50 -16.21
C GLY A 81 4.65 1.80 -15.19
N ALA A 82 5.03 1.82 -13.92
CA ALA A 82 4.20 1.27 -12.84
C ALA A 82 2.84 1.98 -12.74
N TYR A 83 1.88 1.30 -12.13
CA TYR A 83 0.59 1.89 -11.75
C TYR A 83 0.77 3.01 -10.73
N GLY A 84 1.63 2.80 -9.73
CA GLY A 84 1.89 3.78 -8.69
C GLY A 84 3.11 3.46 -7.85
N VAL A 85 3.40 4.38 -6.95
CA VAL A 85 4.51 4.32 -5.99
C VAL A 85 3.96 4.49 -4.59
N HIS A 86 4.52 3.76 -3.63
CA HIS A 86 4.23 3.94 -2.21
C HIS A 86 5.47 4.48 -1.49
N LEU A 87 5.31 5.57 -0.74
CA LEU A 87 6.40 6.23 -0.01
C LEU A 87 6.11 6.32 1.48
N GLY A 88 7.16 6.18 2.29
CA GLY A 88 7.14 6.53 3.71
C GLY A 88 7.38 8.03 3.93
N GLN A 89 7.24 8.49 5.16
CA GLN A 89 7.42 9.90 5.52
C GLN A 89 8.84 10.41 5.25
N GLU A 90 9.84 9.57 5.50
CA GLU A 90 11.25 9.90 5.25
C GLU A 90 11.51 10.25 3.79
N ASP A 91 10.81 9.57 2.88
CA ASP A 91 11.01 9.71 1.44
C ASP A 91 10.33 10.95 0.86
N LEU A 92 9.36 11.56 1.58
CA LEU A 92 8.66 12.74 1.08
C LEU A 92 9.59 13.95 0.92
N ASP A 93 10.61 14.06 1.76
CA ASP A 93 11.55 15.18 1.71
C ASP A 93 12.67 15.02 0.67
N THR A 94 12.94 13.78 0.26
CA THR A 94 14.07 13.43 -0.62
C THR A 94 13.65 13.01 -2.03
N THR A 95 12.36 12.74 -2.24
CA THR A 95 11.83 12.27 -3.52
C THR A 95 11.37 13.44 -4.37
N ASP A 96 11.64 13.38 -5.68
CA ASP A 96 11.06 14.32 -6.64
C ASP A 96 9.61 13.94 -6.93
N LEU A 97 8.70 14.43 -6.09
CA LEU A 97 7.26 14.17 -6.21
C LEU A 97 6.68 14.72 -7.51
N ALA A 98 7.24 15.83 -8.01
CA ALA A 98 6.81 16.40 -9.28
C ALA A 98 7.10 15.46 -10.45
N ALA A 99 8.24 14.74 -10.43
CA ALA A 99 8.57 13.76 -11.45
C ALA A 99 7.55 12.59 -11.47
N ILE A 100 7.16 12.10 -10.29
CA ILE A 100 6.14 11.05 -10.16
C ILE A 100 4.80 11.55 -10.72
N HIS A 101 4.43 12.77 -10.37
CA HIS A 101 3.20 13.41 -10.83
C HIS A 101 3.18 13.56 -12.35
N ARG A 102 4.26 14.10 -12.95
CA ARG A 102 4.40 14.28 -14.40
C ARG A 102 4.33 12.95 -15.16
N ALA A 103 4.84 11.88 -14.55
CA ALA A 103 4.78 10.55 -15.15
C ALA A 103 3.38 9.92 -15.08
N GLY A 104 2.44 10.53 -14.37
CA GLY A 104 1.06 10.05 -14.26
C GLY A 104 0.88 8.87 -13.32
N LEU A 105 1.84 8.62 -12.42
CA LEU A 105 1.73 7.53 -11.44
C LEU A 105 0.89 7.95 -10.24
N ARG A 106 0.19 6.98 -9.65
CA ARG A 106 -0.50 7.16 -8.37
C ARG A 106 0.53 7.19 -7.25
N LEU A 107 0.19 7.87 -6.17
CA LEU A 107 1.05 7.97 -4.99
C LEU A 107 0.28 7.55 -3.74
N GLY A 108 0.82 6.55 -3.03
CA GLY A 108 0.37 6.20 -1.69
C GLY A 108 1.38 6.67 -0.66
N VAL A 109 0.92 7.12 0.49
CA VAL A 109 1.79 7.63 1.56
C VAL A 109 1.42 6.99 2.89
N SER A 110 2.42 6.46 3.60
CA SER A 110 2.27 5.93 4.96
C SER A 110 2.25 7.05 5.99
N THR A 111 1.38 6.92 6.98
CA THR A 111 1.29 7.85 8.12
C THR A 111 1.17 7.11 9.43
N HIS A 112 1.69 7.69 10.53
CA HIS A 112 1.74 7.08 11.86
C HIS A 112 1.17 7.96 12.97
N ASP A 113 0.95 9.25 12.69
CA ASP A 113 0.41 10.22 13.66
C ASP A 113 -0.27 11.40 12.93
N ASP A 114 -0.83 12.32 13.69
CA ASP A 114 -1.53 13.48 13.14
C ASP A 114 -0.61 14.41 12.33
N ASN A 115 0.65 14.58 12.75
CA ASN A 115 1.60 15.42 12.03
C ASN A 115 1.95 14.83 10.67
N GLU A 116 2.20 13.54 10.62
CA GLU A 116 2.48 12.82 9.38
C GLU A 116 1.27 12.82 8.46
N LEU A 117 0.07 12.68 9.04
CA LEU A 117 -1.17 12.76 8.28
C LEU A 117 -1.35 14.13 7.61
N ALA A 118 -1.08 15.22 8.33
CA ALA A 118 -1.12 16.56 7.76
C ALA A 118 -0.12 16.73 6.61
N ARG A 119 1.09 16.19 6.74
CA ARG A 119 2.10 16.21 5.67
C ARG A 119 1.64 15.42 4.45
N ALA A 120 1.03 14.26 4.66
CA ALA A 120 0.50 13.44 3.57
C ALA A 120 -0.61 14.19 2.81
N ILE A 121 -1.56 14.77 3.52
CA ILE A 121 -2.65 15.54 2.91
C ILE A 121 -2.11 16.70 2.07
N ALA A 122 -1.05 17.35 2.52
CA ALA A 122 -0.43 18.49 1.82
C ALA A 122 0.09 18.12 0.43
N VAL A 123 0.50 16.88 0.20
CA VAL A 123 0.99 16.43 -1.12
C VAL A 123 -0.13 15.87 -2.01
N LYS A 124 -1.36 15.80 -1.51
CA LYS A 124 -2.54 15.32 -2.26
C LYS A 124 -2.34 13.96 -2.91
N PRO A 125 -2.01 12.92 -2.12
CA PRO A 125 -1.72 11.59 -2.65
C PRO A 125 -2.97 10.90 -3.19
N SER A 126 -2.78 9.77 -3.87
CA SER A 126 -3.88 8.95 -4.37
C SER A 126 -4.58 8.19 -3.26
N TYR A 127 -3.83 7.73 -2.25
CA TYR A 127 -4.38 7.15 -1.03
C TYR A 127 -3.47 7.43 0.17
N ILE A 128 -4.04 7.27 1.37
CA ILE A 128 -3.31 7.42 2.63
C ILE A 128 -3.37 6.11 3.40
N ALA A 129 -2.21 5.59 3.79
CA ALA A 129 -2.09 4.42 4.65
C ALA A 129 -1.94 4.85 6.10
N LEU A 130 -2.75 4.22 6.96
CA LEU A 130 -2.86 4.51 8.39
C LEU A 130 -2.33 3.30 9.18
N GLY A 131 -1.29 3.48 9.94
CA GLY A 131 -0.71 2.39 10.73
C GLY A 131 0.43 2.83 11.62
N HIS A 132 1.10 1.88 12.22
CA HIS A 132 0.64 0.47 12.34
C HIS A 132 -0.49 0.37 13.38
N ILE A 133 -1.52 -0.41 13.07
CA ILE A 133 -2.72 -0.47 13.93
C ILE A 133 -2.49 -1.37 15.14
N PHE A 134 -1.85 -2.53 14.90
CA PHE A 134 -1.48 -3.50 15.93
C PHE A 134 0.03 -3.67 15.97
N PRO A 135 0.60 -4.26 17.05
CA PRO A 135 2.02 -4.59 17.07
C PRO A 135 2.43 -5.44 15.87
N THR A 136 3.59 -5.11 15.28
CA THR A 136 4.10 -5.83 14.11
C THR A 136 5.59 -6.14 14.27
N GLN A 137 6.02 -7.29 13.75
CA GLN A 137 7.42 -7.69 13.67
C GLN A 137 7.97 -7.62 12.23
N THR A 138 7.13 -7.30 11.26
CA THR A 138 7.54 -7.22 9.85
C THR A 138 8.48 -6.05 9.59
N LYS A 139 8.31 -4.98 10.34
CA LYS A 139 9.12 -3.76 10.25
C LYS A 139 9.43 -3.27 11.66
N ASP A 140 10.66 -2.78 11.85
CA ASP A 140 11.02 -2.08 13.08
C ASP A 140 10.34 -0.71 13.11
N MET A 141 9.46 -0.48 14.09
CA MET A 141 8.62 0.71 14.13
C MET A 141 9.07 1.65 15.24
N PRO A 142 9.39 2.91 14.92
CA PRO A 142 9.77 3.91 15.93
C PRO A 142 8.59 4.41 16.76
N SER A 143 7.35 4.18 16.32
CA SER A 143 6.14 4.62 16.99
C SER A 143 5.37 3.46 17.61
N ALA A 144 4.53 3.77 18.61
CA ALA A 144 3.63 2.79 19.21
C ALA A 144 2.45 2.45 18.25
N PRO A 145 1.85 1.25 18.38
CA PRO A 145 0.63 0.93 17.63
C PRO A 145 -0.50 1.94 17.90
N GLN A 146 -1.21 2.35 16.86
CA GLN A 146 -2.29 3.33 16.99
C GLN A 146 -3.59 2.76 17.57
N GLY A 147 -3.91 1.52 17.24
CA GLY A 147 -5.14 0.88 17.66
C GLY A 147 -6.37 1.30 16.86
N LEU A 148 -7.49 0.62 17.14
CA LEU A 148 -8.74 0.81 16.38
C LEU A 148 -9.42 2.16 16.65
N VAL A 149 -9.29 2.70 17.86
CA VAL A 149 -9.90 3.99 18.23
C VAL A 149 -9.29 5.11 17.39
N GLU A 150 -7.96 5.15 17.30
CA GLU A 150 -7.25 6.15 16.49
C GLU A 150 -7.52 5.95 15.00
N LEU A 151 -7.58 4.70 14.54
CA LEU A 151 -7.91 4.41 13.14
C LEU A 151 -9.28 5.00 12.78
N LYS A 152 -10.28 4.75 13.60
CA LYS A 152 -11.64 5.26 13.37
C LYS A 152 -11.67 6.79 13.37
N ARG A 153 -10.92 7.42 14.28
CA ARG A 153 -10.81 8.87 14.37
C ARG A 153 -10.20 9.47 13.09
N HIS A 154 -9.10 8.89 12.61
CA HIS A 154 -8.43 9.35 11.40
C HIS A 154 -9.30 9.16 10.16
N VAL A 155 -9.94 8.02 10.01
CA VAL A 155 -10.82 7.74 8.87
C VAL A 155 -11.98 8.73 8.80
N ALA A 156 -12.56 9.09 9.94
CA ALA A 156 -13.66 10.06 10.00
C ALA A 156 -13.28 11.43 9.44
N GLY A 157 -12.01 11.80 9.53
CA GLY A 157 -11.47 13.06 8.99
C GLY A 157 -10.98 12.99 7.55
N LEU A 158 -11.02 11.83 6.90
CA LEU A 158 -10.42 11.59 5.59
C LEU A 158 -11.44 11.17 4.52
N ASN A 159 -12.63 11.78 4.51
CA ASN A 159 -13.70 11.40 3.58
C ASN A 159 -13.30 11.54 2.10
N ASP A 160 -12.38 12.44 1.78
CA ASP A 160 -11.96 12.72 0.41
C ASP A 160 -10.82 11.79 -0.07
N TYR A 161 -10.29 10.95 0.80
CA TYR A 161 -9.16 10.08 0.48
C TYR A 161 -9.50 8.61 0.61
N PRO A 162 -9.09 7.77 -0.36
CA PRO A 162 -9.02 6.34 -0.12
C PRO A 162 -8.07 6.06 1.06
N THR A 163 -8.48 5.21 1.98
CA THR A 163 -7.71 4.88 3.17
C THR A 163 -7.34 3.40 3.19
N VAL A 164 -6.13 3.11 3.65
CA VAL A 164 -5.59 1.77 3.79
C VAL A 164 -5.15 1.58 5.23
N ALA A 165 -5.71 0.61 5.93
CA ALA A 165 -5.21 0.22 7.26
C ALA A 165 -4.08 -0.78 7.10
N ILE A 166 -2.99 -0.59 7.84
CA ILE A 166 -1.81 -1.47 7.79
C ILE A 166 -1.24 -1.69 9.19
N GLY A 167 -0.59 -2.82 9.39
CA GLY A 167 0.21 -3.12 10.57
C GLY A 167 -0.39 -4.14 11.50
N GLY A 168 0.14 -5.35 11.48
CA GLY A 168 -0.22 -6.44 12.39
C GLY A 168 -1.64 -6.97 12.20
N ILE A 169 -2.22 -6.83 11.00
CA ILE A 169 -3.60 -7.24 10.74
C ILE A 169 -3.62 -8.70 10.32
N SER A 170 -4.17 -9.53 11.19
CA SER A 170 -4.45 -10.95 10.93
C SER A 170 -5.90 -11.13 10.46
N ILE A 171 -6.23 -12.30 9.95
CA ILE A 171 -7.57 -12.59 9.42
C ILE A 171 -8.66 -12.31 10.48
N ASP A 172 -8.42 -12.70 11.73
CA ASP A 172 -9.38 -12.52 12.83
C ASP A 172 -9.56 -11.04 13.24
N ARG A 173 -8.68 -10.14 12.82
CA ARG A 173 -8.76 -8.71 13.10
C ARG A 173 -9.43 -7.90 11.99
N VAL A 174 -9.59 -8.48 10.82
CA VAL A 174 -10.09 -7.77 9.62
C VAL A 174 -11.46 -7.15 9.84
N ALA A 175 -12.42 -7.88 10.43
CA ALA A 175 -13.77 -7.36 10.64
C ALA A 175 -13.76 -6.07 11.48
N ALA A 176 -13.01 -6.05 12.59
CA ALA A 176 -12.90 -4.88 13.46
C ALA A 176 -12.23 -3.70 12.76
N VAL A 177 -11.24 -3.97 11.90
CA VAL A 177 -10.56 -2.94 11.10
C VAL A 177 -11.54 -2.34 10.08
N LEU A 178 -12.30 -3.17 9.37
CA LEU A 178 -13.31 -2.71 8.40
C LEU A 178 -14.40 -1.86 9.07
N ASP A 179 -14.78 -2.20 10.29
CA ASP A 179 -15.77 -1.44 11.06
C ASP A 179 -15.33 0.01 11.35
N CYS A 180 -14.02 0.29 11.25
CA CYS A 180 -13.50 1.66 11.36
C CYS A 180 -13.77 2.51 10.10
N GLY A 181 -14.24 1.92 9.01
CA GLY A 181 -14.61 2.64 7.80
C GLY A 181 -13.53 2.70 6.71
N VAL A 182 -12.41 1.98 6.85
CA VAL A 182 -11.38 1.94 5.81
C VAL A 182 -11.88 1.23 4.56
N GLY A 183 -11.43 1.66 3.40
CA GLY A 183 -11.74 1.02 2.13
C GLY A 183 -10.79 -0.11 1.74
N SER A 184 -9.67 -0.25 2.46
CA SER A 184 -8.63 -1.23 2.14
C SER A 184 -7.92 -1.71 3.40
N VAL A 185 -7.51 -2.98 3.38
CA VAL A 185 -6.74 -3.60 4.44
C VAL A 185 -5.47 -4.20 3.84
N ALA A 186 -4.31 -3.70 4.31
CA ALA A 186 -3.02 -4.22 3.90
C ALA A 186 -2.56 -5.32 4.86
N VAL A 187 -2.06 -6.40 4.29
CA VAL A 187 -1.58 -7.56 5.03
C VAL A 187 -0.22 -8.01 4.53
N VAL A 188 0.57 -8.62 5.40
CA VAL A 188 1.86 -9.23 5.05
C VAL A 188 1.86 -10.69 5.52
N SER A 189 2.13 -10.91 6.81
CA SER A 189 2.29 -12.24 7.38
C SER A 189 1.00 -13.06 7.38
N ALA A 190 -0.17 -12.43 7.37
CA ALA A 190 -1.46 -13.13 7.26
C ALA A 190 -1.52 -14.04 6.01
N ILE A 191 -0.77 -13.68 4.96
CA ILE A 191 -0.65 -14.46 3.74
C ILE A 191 0.69 -15.20 3.70
N THR A 192 1.81 -14.47 3.82
CA THR A 192 3.15 -15.02 3.56
C THR A 192 3.58 -16.06 4.59
N GLN A 193 3.02 -16.03 5.79
CA GLN A 193 3.31 -17.00 6.85
C GLN A 193 2.15 -17.97 7.11
N ALA A 194 1.10 -17.92 6.30
CA ALA A 194 -0.01 -18.85 6.42
C ALA A 194 0.43 -20.28 6.01
N ALA A 195 -0.11 -21.28 6.70
CA ALA A 195 0.12 -22.68 6.33
C ALA A 195 -0.41 -22.99 4.91
N ASP A 196 -1.53 -22.38 4.56
CA ASP A 196 -2.12 -22.42 3.21
C ASP A 196 -2.38 -20.99 2.76
N TRP A 197 -1.43 -20.40 2.05
CA TRP A 197 -1.52 -19.01 1.61
C TRP A 197 -2.69 -18.76 0.64
N ARG A 198 -3.02 -19.75 -0.18
CA ARG A 198 -4.12 -19.62 -1.16
C ARG A 198 -5.46 -19.58 -0.46
N ALA A 199 -5.68 -20.44 0.53
CA ALA A 199 -6.89 -20.44 1.36
C ALA A 199 -7.01 -19.15 2.17
N ALA A 200 -5.90 -18.68 2.75
CA ALA A 200 -5.86 -17.40 3.49
C ALA A 200 -6.22 -16.23 2.58
N THR A 201 -5.68 -16.19 1.37
CA THR A 201 -5.98 -15.14 0.38
C THR A 201 -7.45 -15.16 -0.03
N ALA A 202 -8.01 -16.33 -0.30
CA ALA A 202 -9.42 -16.48 -0.65
C ALA A 202 -10.33 -16.00 0.49
N GLN A 203 -10.02 -16.34 1.72
CA GLN A 203 -10.77 -15.90 2.89
C GLN A 203 -10.70 -14.38 3.06
N LEU A 204 -9.55 -13.79 2.89
CA LEU A 204 -9.38 -12.33 2.97
C LEU A 204 -10.14 -11.61 1.86
N LEU A 205 -10.11 -12.12 0.63
CA LEU A 205 -10.88 -11.56 -0.49
C LEU A 205 -12.38 -11.60 -0.19
N GLN A 206 -12.89 -12.68 0.38
CA GLN A 206 -14.29 -12.78 0.76
C GLN A 206 -14.63 -11.78 1.86
N LEU A 207 -13.83 -11.69 2.91
CA LEU A 207 -14.10 -10.80 4.06
C LEU A 207 -14.05 -9.31 3.65
N ILE A 208 -13.12 -8.94 2.82
CA ILE A 208 -12.86 -7.53 2.49
C ILE A 208 -13.63 -7.08 1.25
N GLU A 209 -13.70 -7.91 0.22
CA GLU A 209 -14.28 -7.54 -1.08
C GLU A 209 -15.59 -8.27 -1.40
N GLY A 210 -15.98 -9.25 -0.61
CA GLY A 210 -17.19 -10.06 -0.86
C GLY A 210 -17.07 -11.00 -2.06
N LYS A 211 -15.86 -11.33 -2.49
CA LYS A 211 -15.60 -12.25 -3.60
C LYS A 211 -15.57 -13.70 -3.12
N GLU A 212 -16.24 -14.60 -3.87
CA GLU A 212 -16.16 -16.03 -3.65
C GLU A 212 -14.90 -16.62 -4.30
#